data_5b830d9316b7b4ec44b202b90e971459
#
_entry.id   5b830d9316b7b4ec44b202b90e971459
#
_cell.length_a   1.000
_cell.length_b   1.000
_cell.length_c   1.000
_cell.angle_alpha   90.00
_cell.angle_beta   90.00
_cell.angle_gamma   90.00
#
_symmetry.space_group_name_H-M   'P 1'
#
loop_
_entity.id
_entity.type
_entity.pdbx_description
1 polymer ?
#
loop_
_entity_poly.entity_id
_entity_poly.type
_entity_poly.pdbx_seq_one_letter_code
_entity_poly.pdbx_strand_id
1 'polypeptide(L)'
;MASKLKIIPLGGLGEIGKNLTVYEYGKDMFLVDCGMGFPDQDLYGVDMVIPDISYLKANKNRIRGMVITHGHEDHIGAIPYVLKQLDMPIYATPLTAAIIELKLEEHDLLYHTQIFTKKPGDKFKLGCFEIEFIHTNHSIADSVALAIKTPIGTVVHTGDFKIDLTPVSGEMIDLVRIGELGKKGLLSLIHISEPTRRRGI
;
A
#
# COMPACT_ATOMS: atom_id res chain seq x y z
N MET A 1 20.92 -17.40 -12.61
CA MET A 1 20.96 -16.93 -11.20
C MET A 1 19.55 -17.05 -10.63
N ALA A 2 19.39 -17.53 -9.39
CA ALA A 2 18.08 -17.58 -8.75
C ALA A 2 17.53 -16.15 -8.56
N SER A 3 16.26 -15.93 -8.89
CA SER A 3 15.61 -14.63 -8.68
C SER A 3 15.53 -14.36 -7.17
N LYS A 4 15.78 -13.12 -6.77
CA LYS A 4 15.68 -12.65 -5.38
C LYS A 4 14.39 -11.84 -5.23
N LEU A 5 13.70 -12.00 -4.11
CA LEU A 5 12.67 -11.05 -3.70
C LEU A 5 13.37 -9.78 -3.21
N LYS A 6 12.95 -8.63 -3.74
CA LYS A 6 13.36 -7.32 -3.24
C LYS A 6 12.13 -6.60 -2.72
N ILE A 7 12.28 -5.96 -1.58
CA ILE A 7 11.30 -5.09 -0.96
C ILE A 7 12.00 -3.73 -0.85
N ILE A 8 11.50 -2.74 -1.58
CA ILE A 8 12.17 -1.47 -1.80
C ILE A 8 11.22 -0.35 -1.37
N PRO A 9 11.38 0.23 -0.17
CA PRO A 9 10.65 1.42 0.19
C PRO A 9 11.20 2.61 -0.60
N LEU A 10 10.33 3.34 -1.28
CA LEU A 10 10.64 4.59 -1.98
C LEU A 10 10.24 5.82 -1.15
N GLY A 11 9.52 5.60 -0.06
CA GLY A 11 9.15 6.58 0.95
C GLY A 11 8.58 5.89 2.18
N GLY A 12 8.30 6.65 3.24
CA GLY A 12 7.70 6.15 4.48
C GLY A 12 8.69 5.55 5.49
N LEU A 13 10.01 5.61 5.24
CA LEU A 13 11.01 5.15 6.20
C LEU A 13 11.64 6.32 6.95
N GLY A 14 11.48 6.33 8.27
CA GLY A 14 12.04 7.39 9.14
C GLY A 14 11.36 8.75 8.96
N GLU A 15 10.23 8.79 8.29
CA GLU A 15 9.43 9.98 8.04
C GLU A 15 7.93 9.64 8.15
N ILE A 16 7.07 10.65 8.28
CA ILE A 16 5.62 10.50 8.21
C ILE A 16 5.18 10.82 6.77
N GLY A 17 4.37 9.93 6.20
CA GLY A 17 3.86 10.10 4.84
C GLY A 17 4.75 9.50 3.77
N LYS A 18 4.38 9.75 2.51
CA LYS A 18 5.04 9.23 1.31
C LYS A 18 5.12 7.69 1.26
N ASN A 19 4.18 6.99 1.89
CA ASN A 19 4.21 5.53 1.93
C ASN A 19 4.13 4.97 0.51
N LEU A 20 5.22 4.34 0.08
CA LEU A 20 5.33 3.68 -1.22
C LEU A 20 6.39 2.57 -1.13
N THR A 21 5.94 1.33 -1.23
CA THR A 21 6.82 0.17 -1.17
C THR A 21 6.70 -0.66 -2.45
N VAL A 22 7.83 -1.01 -3.04
CA VAL A 22 7.90 -1.86 -4.23
C VAL A 22 8.25 -3.28 -3.83
N TYR A 23 7.49 -4.25 -4.32
CA TYR A 23 7.79 -5.68 -4.27
C TYR A 23 8.22 -6.15 -5.65
N GLU A 24 9.42 -6.71 -5.75
CA GLU A 24 10.03 -7.14 -7.01
C GLU A 24 10.51 -8.59 -6.93
N TYR A 25 10.13 -9.41 -7.91
CA TYR A 25 10.66 -10.75 -8.10
C TYR A 25 10.77 -11.11 -9.59
N GLY A 26 11.98 -11.44 -10.03
CA GLY A 26 12.22 -11.77 -11.44
C GLY A 26 11.88 -10.61 -12.38
N LYS A 27 10.89 -10.80 -13.24
CA LYS A 27 10.42 -9.79 -14.20
C LYS A 27 9.17 -9.02 -13.74
N ASP A 28 8.62 -9.36 -12.59
CA ASP A 28 7.40 -8.77 -12.09
C ASP A 28 7.66 -7.89 -10.88
N MET A 29 6.95 -6.78 -10.81
CA MET A 29 6.91 -5.90 -9.65
C MET A 29 5.50 -5.33 -9.46
N PHE A 30 5.15 -4.99 -8.24
CA PHE A 30 3.96 -4.23 -7.92
C PHE A 30 4.24 -3.27 -6.77
N LEU A 31 3.37 -2.29 -6.60
CA LEU A 31 3.49 -1.26 -5.59
C LEU A 31 2.47 -1.51 -4.47
N VAL A 32 2.87 -1.21 -3.25
CA VAL A 32 1.96 -1.10 -2.11
C VAL A 32 1.96 0.34 -1.65
N ASP A 33 0.77 0.94 -1.70
CA ASP A 33 0.48 2.34 -1.41
C ASP A 33 1.18 3.33 -2.35
N CYS A 34 0.75 4.58 -2.32
CA CYS A 34 1.31 5.67 -3.10
C CYS A 34 0.93 7.00 -2.43
N GLY A 35 1.51 7.22 -1.26
CA GLY A 35 1.18 8.32 -0.39
C GLY A 35 1.93 9.61 -0.70
N MET A 36 1.36 10.72 -0.23
CA MET A 36 2.05 11.99 -0.16
C MET A 36 2.57 12.26 1.25
N GLY A 37 3.51 13.18 1.37
CA GLY A 37 3.95 13.78 2.63
C GLY A 37 3.64 15.27 2.64
N PHE A 38 3.58 15.83 3.83
CA PHE A 38 3.49 17.27 4.01
C PHE A 38 4.90 17.88 3.99
N PRO A 39 5.07 19.05 3.36
CA PRO A 39 6.36 19.72 3.32
C PRO A 39 6.78 20.17 4.73
N ASP A 40 8.08 20.16 4.99
CA ASP A 40 8.64 20.79 6.17
C ASP A 40 8.41 22.30 6.14
N GLN A 41 8.44 22.93 7.32
CA GLN A 41 8.15 24.37 7.50
C GLN A 41 9.07 25.28 6.67
N ASP A 42 10.23 24.80 6.28
CA ASP A 42 11.23 25.55 5.49
C ASP A 42 10.97 25.49 3.97
N LEU A 43 10.02 24.69 3.51
CA LEU A 43 9.66 24.52 2.10
C LEU A 43 8.53 25.48 1.69
N TYR A 44 8.80 26.77 1.66
CA TYR A 44 7.81 27.79 1.32
C TYR A 44 7.27 27.61 -0.11
N GLY A 45 5.94 27.61 -0.26
CA GLY A 45 5.27 27.48 -1.57
C GLY A 45 5.20 26.04 -2.10
N VAL A 46 5.55 25.05 -1.28
CA VAL A 46 5.37 23.63 -1.59
C VAL A 46 4.12 23.14 -0.86
N ASP A 47 3.12 22.66 -1.59
CA ASP A 47 1.86 22.17 -1.01
C ASP A 47 1.96 20.71 -0.57
N MET A 48 2.76 19.89 -1.26
CA MET A 48 2.93 18.47 -0.96
C MET A 48 4.28 17.93 -1.45
N VAL A 49 4.70 16.83 -0.88
CA VAL A 49 5.90 16.08 -1.28
C VAL A 49 5.48 14.67 -1.67
N ILE A 50 5.96 14.18 -2.80
CA ILE A 50 5.69 12.82 -3.28
C ILE A 50 6.99 12.01 -3.33
N PRO A 51 6.91 10.65 -3.31
CA PRO A 51 8.09 9.81 -3.46
C PRO A 51 8.80 10.02 -4.80
N ASP A 52 10.11 9.82 -4.83
CA ASP A 52 10.86 9.75 -6.09
C ASP A 52 10.53 8.46 -6.82
N ILE A 53 9.93 8.59 -8.00
CA ILE A 53 9.51 7.48 -8.85
C ILE A 53 10.48 7.16 -10.00
N SER A 54 11.69 7.68 -9.97
CA SER A 54 12.71 7.43 -11.01
C SER A 54 12.97 5.94 -11.20
N TYR A 55 13.00 5.18 -10.11
CA TYR A 55 13.14 3.73 -10.15
C TYR A 55 11.97 3.04 -10.88
N LEU A 56 10.74 3.49 -10.65
CA LEU A 56 9.54 2.97 -11.30
C LEU A 56 9.55 3.26 -12.80
N LYS A 57 9.90 4.48 -13.19
CA LYS A 57 10.02 4.89 -14.60
C LYS A 57 11.02 4.03 -15.36
N ALA A 58 12.18 3.78 -14.77
CA ALA A 58 13.22 2.92 -15.36
C ALA A 58 12.76 1.45 -15.52
N ASN A 59 11.75 1.01 -14.77
CA ASN A 59 11.26 -0.36 -14.73
C ASN A 59 9.78 -0.50 -15.13
N LYS A 60 9.19 0.49 -15.81
CA LYS A 60 7.74 0.58 -16.08
C LYS A 60 7.12 -0.69 -16.67
N ASN A 61 7.83 -1.39 -17.56
CA ASN A 61 7.34 -2.60 -18.24
C ASN A 61 7.18 -3.81 -17.29
N ARG A 62 7.72 -3.73 -16.08
CA ARG A 62 7.68 -4.79 -15.06
C ARG A 62 6.56 -4.56 -14.04
N ILE A 63 5.97 -3.36 -14.01
CA ILE A 63 4.91 -3.00 -13.06
C ILE A 63 3.63 -3.73 -13.45
N ARG A 64 3.04 -4.46 -12.48
CA ARG A 64 1.79 -5.23 -12.66
C ARG A 64 0.58 -4.54 -12.05
N GLY A 65 0.78 -3.54 -11.21
CA GLY A 65 -0.29 -2.78 -10.58
C GLY A 65 0.14 -2.16 -9.24
N MET A 66 -0.80 -1.49 -8.64
CA MET A 66 -0.70 -0.84 -7.34
C MET A 66 -1.78 -1.41 -6.41
N VAL A 67 -1.42 -1.79 -5.20
CA VAL A 67 -2.32 -2.34 -4.19
C VAL A 67 -2.36 -1.35 -3.03
N ILE A 68 -3.55 -0.93 -2.64
CA ILE A 68 -3.74 0.09 -1.61
C ILE A 68 -4.27 -0.54 -0.33
N THR A 69 -3.62 -0.23 0.78
CA THR A 69 -4.00 -0.74 2.11
C THR A 69 -5.20 -0.01 2.69
N HIS A 70 -5.28 1.30 2.54
CA HIS A 70 -6.39 2.14 3.02
C HIS A 70 -6.35 3.56 2.42
N GLY A 71 -7.37 4.37 2.71
CA GLY A 71 -7.64 5.63 2.02
C GLY A 71 -7.06 6.90 2.66
N HIS A 72 -6.05 6.85 3.54
CA HIS A 72 -5.40 8.05 4.05
C HIS A 72 -4.46 8.68 3.02
N GLU A 73 -4.27 10.01 3.12
CA GLU A 73 -3.49 10.80 2.15
C GLU A 73 -2.03 10.36 2.06
N ASP A 74 -1.45 9.97 3.16
CA ASP A 74 -0.09 9.45 3.23
C ASP A 74 0.07 8.05 2.61
N HIS A 75 -1.06 7.44 2.15
CA HIS A 75 -1.10 6.17 1.42
C HIS A 75 -1.67 6.29 0.01
N ILE A 76 -2.46 7.34 -0.31
CA ILE A 76 -3.08 7.51 -1.64
C ILE A 76 -2.80 8.86 -2.29
N GLY A 77 -2.31 9.84 -1.55
CA GLY A 77 -2.26 11.24 -2.01
C GLY A 77 -1.37 11.49 -3.23
N ALA A 78 -0.35 10.65 -3.47
CA ALA A 78 0.52 10.79 -4.65
C ALA A 78 -0.01 10.05 -5.90
N ILE A 79 -1.10 9.26 -5.79
CA ILE A 79 -1.63 8.45 -6.91
C ILE A 79 -1.83 9.26 -8.20
N PRO A 80 -2.53 10.42 -8.21
CA PRO A 80 -2.76 11.14 -9.45
C PRO A 80 -1.45 11.63 -10.11
N TYR A 81 -0.48 12.02 -9.32
CA TYR A 81 0.81 12.52 -9.81
C TYR A 81 1.68 11.41 -10.40
N VAL A 82 1.60 10.21 -9.84
CA VAL A 82 2.30 9.03 -10.34
C VAL A 82 1.63 8.52 -11.60
N LEU A 83 0.30 8.45 -11.65
CA LEU A 83 -0.45 7.98 -12.82
C LEU A 83 -0.36 8.90 -14.03
N LYS A 84 -0.09 10.19 -13.86
CA LYS A 84 0.27 11.10 -14.98
C LYS A 84 1.53 10.68 -15.72
N GLN A 85 2.36 9.83 -15.11
CA GLN A 85 3.68 9.44 -15.62
C GLN A 85 3.82 7.94 -15.87
N LEU A 86 2.98 7.12 -15.22
CA LEU A 86 3.03 5.66 -15.25
C LEU A 86 1.60 5.11 -15.28
N ASP A 87 1.29 4.30 -16.27
CA ASP A 87 -0.02 3.64 -16.38
C ASP A 87 0.04 2.28 -15.68
N MET A 88 -0.90 2.03 -14.76
CA MET A 88 -1.05 0.76 -14.09
C MET A 88 -2.42 0.62 -13.40
N PRO A 89 -2.97 -0.60 -13.28
CA PRO A 89 -4.22 -0.83 -12.55
C PRO A 89 -4.03 -0.67 -11.03
N ILE A 90 -5.10 -0.26 -10.36
CA ILE A 90 -5.17 -0.13 -8.89
C ILE A 90 -6.08 -1.21 -8.33
N TYR A 91 -5.70 -1.78 -7.19
CA TYR A 91 -6.47 -2.75 -6.40
C TYR A 91 -6.69 -2.18 -5.00
N ALA A 92 -7.94 -1.97 -4.60
CA ALA A 92 -8.30 -1.35 -3.34
C ALA A 92 -9.60 -1.93 -2.78
N THR A 93 -9.89 -1.67 -1.52
CA THR A 93 -11.21 -1.94 -0.91
C THR A 93 -12.26 -0.94 -1.41
N PRO A 94 -13.58 -1.24 -1.29
CA PRO A 94 -14.62 -0.39 -1.89
C PRO A 94 -14.56 1.08 -1.46
N LEU A 95 -14.42 1.36 -0.15
CA LEU A 95 -14.33 2.74 0.34
C LEU A 95 -13.06 3.43 -0.17
N THR A 96 -11.92 2.75 -0.08
CA THR A 96 -10.64 3.27 -0.58
C THR A 96 -10.69 3.54 -2.08
N ALA A 97 -11.31 2.63 -2.86
CA ALA A 97 -11.50 2.82 -4.30
C ALA A 97 -12.34 4.08 -4.60
N ALA A 98 -13.46 4.27 -3.88
CA ALA A 98 -14.31 5.45 -4.07
C ALA A 98 -13.57 6.77 -3.76
N ILE A 99 -12.72 6.79 -2.73
CA ILE A 99 -11.90 7.97 -2.42
C ILE A 99 -10.87 8.22 -3.54
N ILE A 100 -10.24 7.17 -4.07
CA ILE A 100 -9.30 7.28 -5.18
C ILE A 100 -10.01 7.77 -6.45
N GLU A 101 -11.22 7.27 -6.77
CA GLU A 101 -12.01 7.71 -7.91
C GLU A 101 -12.27 9.22 -7.88
N LEU A 102 -12.67 9.78 -6.73
CA LEU A 102 -12.85 11.22 -6.56
C LEU A 102 -11.56 12.00 -6.85
N LYS A 103 -10.43 11.53 -6.33
CA LYS A 103 -9.12 12.15 -6.61
C LYS A 103 -8.75 12.09 -8.08
N LEU A 104 -9.00 10.97 -8.73
CA LEU A 104 -8.71 10.81 -10.16
C LEU A 104 -9.62 11.67 -11.02
N GLU A 105 -10.88 11.87 -10.63
CA GLU A 105 -11.81 12.78 -11.30
C GLU A 105 -11.29 14.23 -11.24
N GLU A 106 -10.83 14.71 -10.09
CA GLU A 106 -10.23 16.05 -9.93
C GLU A 106 -9.01 16.29 -10.82
N HIS A 107 -8.34 15.21 -11.25
CA HIS A 107 -7.14 15.26 -12.08
C HIS A 107 -7.35 14.81 -13.54
N ASP A 108 -8.61 14.59 -13.99
CA ASP A 108 -8.98 14.09 -15.32
C ASP A 108 -8.37 12.72 -15.66
N LEU A 109 -8.14 11.85 -14.65
CA LEU A 109 -7.51 10.54 -14.81
C LEU A 109 -8.48 9.36 -14.65
N LEU A 110 -9.71 9.58 -14.18
CA LEU A 110 -10.65 8.52 -13.83
C LEU A 110 -10.91 7.57 -15.02
N TYR A 111 -11.15 8.12 -16.20
CA TYR A 111 -11.48 7.32 -17.39
C TYR A 111 -10.26 6.61 -18.02
N HIS A 112 -9.07 6.93 -17.57
CA HIS A 112 -7.82 6.34 -18.05
C HIS A 112 -7.23 5.31 -17.08
N THR A 113 -7.83 5.17 -15.87
CA THR A 113 -7.31 4.30 -14.82
C THR A 113 -8.26 3.13 -14.55
N GLN A 114 -7.75 1.91 -14.53
CA GLN A 114 -8.52 0.75 -14.12
C GLN A 114 -8.42 0.56 -12.60
N ILE A 115 -9.56 0.55 -11.90
CA ILE A 115 -9.65 0.28 -10.48
C ILE A 115 -10.42 -1.03 -10.26
N PHE A 116 -9.79 -1.97 -9.56
CA PHE A 116 -10.38 -3.25 -9.20
C PHE A 116 -10.68 -3.28 -7.71
N THR A 117 -11.94 -3.30 -7.35
CA THR A 117 -12.37 -3.44 -5.95
C THR A 117 -12.18 -4.87 -5.46
N LYS A 118 -11.66 -5.02 -4.26
CA LYS A 118 -11.44 -6.28 -3.55
C LYS A 118 -11.92 -6.16 -2.12
N LYS A 119 -12.36 -7.28 -1.54
CA LYS A 119 -12.79 -7.34 -0.14
C LYS A 119 -11.80 -8.15 0.69
N PRO A 120 -11.80 -7.99 2.03
CA PRO A 120 -11.07 -8.91 2.91
C PRO A 120 -11.42 -10.37 2.59
N GLY A 121 -10.40 -11.23 2.51
CA GLY A 121 -10.50 -12.63 2.08
C GLY A 121 -10.29 -12.85 0.58
N ASP A 122 -10.43 -11.83 -0.27
CA ASP A 122 -10.18 -11.97 -1.71
C ASP A 122 -8.71 -12.22 -2.01
N LYS A 123 -8.48 -13.08 -3.01
CA LYS A 123 -7.15 -13.41 -3.53
C LYS A 123 -7.08 -13.09 -5.02
N PHE A 124 -6.00 -12.46 -5.43
CA PHE A 124 -5.76 -12.13 -6.84
C PHE A 124 -4.27 -12.19 -7.18
N LYS A 125 -3.97 -12.23 -8.47
CA LYS A 125 -2.59 -12.36 -8.95
C LYS A 125 -2.09 -11.08 -9.62
N LEU A 126 -0.85 -10.72 -9.30
CA LEU A 126 -0.08 -9.69 -9.98
C LEU A 126 1.25 -10.29 -10.45
N GLY A 127 1.28 -10.71 -11.72
CA GLY A 127 2.41 -11.49 -12.25
C GLY A 127 2.64 -12.77 -11.44
N CYS A 128 3.83 -12.91 -10.87
CA CYS A 128 4.19 -14.08 -10.04
C CYS A 128 3.73 -13.98 -8.57
N PHE A 129 3.13 -12.87 -8.17
CA PHE A 129 2.63 -12.67 -6.82
C PHE A 129 1.16 -13.06 -6.71
N GLU A 130 0.76 -13.65 -5.56
CA GLU A 130 -0.62 -13.83 -5.15
C GLU A 130 -0.86 -12.99 -3.91
N ILE A 131 -1.81 -12.06 -3.99
CA ILE A 131 -2.13 -11.10 -2.93
C ILE A 131 -3.45 -11.53 -2.29
N GLU A 132 -3.50 -11.53 -0.96
CA GLU A 132 -4.72 -11.74 -0.18
C GLU A 132 -4.95 -10.51 0.71
N PHE A 133 -6.15 -9.96 0.69
CA PHE A 133 -6.56 -8.90 1.60
C PHE A 133 -7.00 -9.50 2.95
N ILE A 134 -6.48 -8.96 4.04
CA ILE A 134 -6.80 -9.37 5.41
C ILE A 134 -7.38 -8.15 6.13
N HIS A 135 -8.57 -8.31 6.74
CA HIS A 135 -9.20 -7.21 7.46
C HIS A 135 -8.34 -6.72 8.63
N THR A 136 -8.18 -5.39 8.72
CA THR A 136 -7.54 -4.71 9.85
C THR A 136 -8.40 -3.57 10.38
N ASN A 137 -8.16 -3.16 11.62
CA ASN A 137 -8.76 -1.94 12.17
C ASN A 137 -7.76 -0.80 12.10
N HIS A 138 -8.24 0.35 11.69
CA HIS A 138 -7.49 1.61 11.69
C HIS A 138 -8.44 2.78 11.98
N SER A 139 -7.96 4.02 11.87
CA SER A 139 -8.79 5.23 12.05
C SER A 139 -9.72 5.52 10.86
N ILE A 140 -9.54 4.82 9.74
CA ILE A 140 -10.43 4.82 8.58
C ILE A 140 -10.99 3.41 8.36
N ALA A 141 -12.22 3.30 7.88
CA ALA A 141 -12.84 2.02 7.55
C ALA A 141 -12.19 1.37 6.32
N ASP A 142 -12.49 0.07 6.11
CA ASP A 142 -12.01 -0.73 4.97
C ASP A 142 -10.48 -0.89 4.88
N SER A 143 -9.75 -0.70 5.98
CA SER A 143 -8.30 -0.92 6.01
C SER A 143 -7.98 -2.40 5.93
N VAL A 144 -6.89 -2.75 5.22
CA VAL A 144 -6.43 -4.13 5.04
C VAL A 144 -4.92 -4.26 5.21
N ALA A 145 -4.51 -5.41 5.76
CA ALA A 145 -3.18 -5.95 5.58
C ALA A 145 -3.13 -6.84 4.34
N LEU A 146 -1.94 -7.09 3.84
CA LEU A 146 -1.70 -7.89 2.65
C LEU A 146 -0.88 -9.14 3.00
N ALA A 147 -1.39 -10.33 2.67
CA ALA A 147 -0.54 -11.50 2.57
C ALA A 147 -0.04 -11.63 1.14
N ILE A 148 1.24 -11.47 0.94
CA ILE A 148 1.92 -11.45 -0.35
C ILE A 148 2.65 -12.77 -0.51
N LYS A 149 2.06 -13.70 -1.25
CA LYS A 149 2.70 -14.98 -1.56
C LYS A 149 3.60 -14.81 -2.79
N THR A 150 4.84 -15.21 -2.64
CA THR A 150 5.87 -15.15 -3.65
C THR A 150 6.35 -16.57 -3.99
N PRO A 151 7.12 -16.79 -5.07
CA PRO A 151 7.69 -18.11 -5.37
C PRO A 151 8.62 -18.67 -4.30
N ILE A 152 9.13 -17.86 -3.38
CA ILE A 152 10.09 -18.26 -2.33
C ILE A 152 9.51 -18.21 -0.92
N GLY A 153 8.24 -17.82 -0.75
CA GLY A 153 7.55 -17.77 0.53
C GLY A 153 6.60 -16.58 0.65
N THR A 154 6.00 -16.40 1.81
CA THR A 154 4.98 -15.38 2.06
C THR A 154 5.55 -14.22 2.88
N VAL A 155 5.20 -13.00 2.50
CA VAL A 155 5.43 -11.77 3.26
C VAL A 155 4.08 -11.23 3.72
N VAL A 156 3.99 -10.73 4.93
CA VAL A 156 2.85 -9.96 5.42
C VAL A 156 3.24 -8.48 5.46
N HIS A 157 2.46 -7.63 4.79
CA HIS A 157 2.54 -6.18 4.86
C HIS A 157 1.31 -5.69 5.61
N THR A 158 1.50 -5.16 6.80
CA THR A 158 0.36 -4.86 7.69
C THR A 158 -0.44 -3.65 7.27
N GLY A 159 0.15 -2.72 6.50
CA GLY A 159 -0.38 -1.37 6.44
C GLY A 159 -0.44 -0.77 7.84
N ASP A 160 -1.20 0.29 8.00
CA ASP A 160 -1.51 0.87 9.29
C ASP A 160 -2.62 0.07 9.98
N PHE A 161 -2.42 -0.26 11.24
CA PHE A 161 -3.42 -1.01 11.99
C PHE A 161 -3.40 -0.67 13.47
N LYS A 162 -4.51 -0.95 14.12
CA LYS A 162 -4.63 -1.00 15.59
C LYS A 162 -5.30 -2.31 15.99
N ILE A 163 -5.03 -2.78 17.20
CA ILE A 163 -5.78 -3.87 17.80
C ILE A 163 -6.89 -3.21 18.62
N ASP A 164 -8.11 -3.27 18.08
CA ASP A 164 -9.32 -2.73 18.72
C ASP A 164 -10.27 -3.89 19.01
N LEU A 165 -10.56 -4.11 20.29
CA LEU A 165 -11.46 -5.18 20.72
C LEU A 165 -12.94 -4.77 20.72
N THR A 166 -13.20 -3.48 20.49
CA THR A 166 -14.55 -2.90 20.45
C THR A 166 -14.69 -1.93 19.26
N PRO A 167 -14.41 -2.39 18.03
CA PRO A 167 -14.43 -1.49 16.88
C PRO A 167 -15.84 -1.00 16.58
N VAL A 168 -15.97 0.26 16.19
CA VAL A 168 -17.25 0.87 15.82
C VAL A 168 -17.91 0.16 14.64
N SER A 169 -17.13 -0.35 13.70
CA SER A 169 -17.59 -1.12 12.54
C SER A 169 -18.12 -2.52 12.86
N GLY A 170 -17.91 -3.01 14.09
CA GLY A 170 -18.30 -4.33 14.53
C GLY A 170 -17.38 -5.47 14.14
N GLU A 171 -16.45 -5.28 13.21
CA GLU A 171 -15.49 -6.29 12.78
C GLU A 171 -14.12 -6.03 13.40
N MET A 172 -13.55 -7.03 14.08
CA MET A 172 -12.18 -6.97 14.62
C MET A 172 -11.16 -7.37 13.57
N ILE A 173 -9.94 -6.89 13.74
CA ILE A 173 -8.78 -7.34 12.94
C ILE A 173 -8.72 -8.89 12.91
N ASP A 174 -8.49 -9.45 11.73
CA ASP A 174 -8.41 -10.92 11.55
C ASP A 174 -7.07 -11.48 12.05
N LEU A 175 -6.91 -11.48 13.38
CA LEU A 175 -5.73 -12.06 14.04
C LEU A 175 -5.65 -13.58 13.82
N VAL A 176 -6.78 -14.24 13.57
CA VAL A 176 -6.80 -15.70 13.30
C VAL A 176 -6.07 -15.95 11.99
N ARG A 177 -6.41 -15.22 10.94
CA ARG A 177 -5.75 -15.35 9.63
C ARG A 177 -4.28 -15.00 9.69
N ILE A 178 -3.91 -13.93 10.38
CA ILE A 178 -2.51 -13.55 10.59
C ILE A 178 -1.76 -14.66 11.35
N GLY A 179 -2.36 -15.24 12.39
CA GLY A 179 -1.78 -16.34 13.14
C GLY A 179 -1.60 -17.63 12.31
N GLU A 180 -2.56 -17.95 11.43
CA GLU A 180 -2.44 -19.09 10.50
C GLU A 180 -1.26 -18.93 9.54
N LEU A 181 -1.06 -17.70 9.01
CA LEU A 181 0.08 -17.39 8.16
C LEU A 181 1.40 -17.53 8.91
N GLY A 182 1.45 -17.03 10.15
CA GLY A 182 2.61 -17.17 11.03
C GLY A 182 2.99 -18.61 11.30
N LYS A 183 2.00 -19.50 11.57
CA LYS A 183 2.23 -20.95 11.78
C LYS A 183 2.81 -21.64 10.55
N LYS A 184 2.50 -21.18 9.33
CA LYS A 184 3.06 -21.73 8.08
C LYS A 184 4.48 -21.27 7.79
N GLY A 185 4.98 -20.29 8.54
CA GLY A 185 6.25 -19.64 8.34
C GLY A 185 6.18 -18.49 7.35
N LEU A 186 6.64 -17.31 7.76
CA LEU A 186 6.74 -16.13 6.94
C LEU A 186 8.20 -15.85 6.58
N LEU A 187 8.43 -15.33 5.38
CA LEU A 187 9.74 -14.77 5.01
C LEU A 187 10.00 -13.46 5.76
N SER A 188 8.98 -12.64 5.89
CA SER A 188 9.06 -11.33 6.53
C SER A 188 7.69 -10.84 6.95
N LEU A 189 7.67 -9.96 7.95
CA LEU A 189 6.55 -9.12 8.30
C LEU A 189 7.02 -7.67 8.17
N ILE A 190 6.37 -6.90 7.31
CA ILE A 190 6.61 -5.48 7.10
C ILE A 190 5.52 -4.72 7.83
N HIS A 191 5.92 -3.94 8.82
CA HIS A 191 5.06 -3.01 9.51
C HIS A 191 5.60 -1.60 9.32
N ILE A 192 4.79 -0.75 8.69
CA ILE A 192 5.06 0.67 8.55
C ILE A 192 4.08 1.36 9.49
N SER A 193 4.60 2.00 10.53
CA SER A 193 3.80 2.78 11.45
C SER A 193 4.38 4.19 11.56
N GLU A 194 3.50 5.14 11.82
CA GLU A 194 3.94 6.48 12.19
C GLU A 194 4.84 6.42 13.42
N PRO A 195 5.97 7.17 13.42
CA PRO A 195 6.82 7.26 14.61
C PRO A 195 6.01 7.88 15.74
N THR A 196 5.72 7.12 16.75
CA THR A 196 5.12 7.62 17.99
C THR A 196 6.08 8.66 18.59
N ARG A 197 5.74 9.95 18.51
CA ARG A 197 6.42 10.98 19.29
C ARG A 197 6.23 10.59 20.77
N ARG A 198 7.28 10.09 21.42
CA ARG A 198 7.34 10.09 22.87
C ARG A 198 7.19 11.54 23.30
N ARG A 199 6.01 11.91 23.79
CA ARG A 199 5.89 13.11 24.59
C ARG A 199 6.73 12.82 25.83
N GLY A 200 7.89 13.46 25.91
CA GLY A 200 8.63 13.52 27.16
C GLY A 200 7.71 14.10 28.24
N ILE A 201 7.60 13.40 29.33
CA ILE A 201 7.02 13.88 30.60
C ILE A 201 7.96 14.92 31.16
#